data_64d0ddf6c03f1fc113b890ac8375722d
#
_entry.id   64d0ddf6c03f1fc113b890ac8375722d
#
_cell.length_a   1.000
_cell.length_b   1.000
_cell.length_c   1.000
_cell.angle_alpha   90.00
_cell.angle_beta   90.00
_cell.angle_gamma   90.00
#
_symmetry.space_group_name_H-M   'P 1'
#
loop_
_entity.id
_entity.type
_entity.pdbx_description
1 polymer ?
#
loop_
_entity_poly.entity_id
_entity_poly.type
_entity_poly.pdbx_seq_one_letter_code
_entity_poly.pdbx_strand_id
1 'polypeptide(L)'
;IADMQREGLIRHVGLSEVSVEQIKIAQQYFTVASVQNRYNLVDRFSEDVLDYCESQNIAFIPWFPLAAGSLANEGSVLDEVAKRLGAAPAQVALAWVLKRSSVMLPIPGTSKVKHLEENVAAASIVLSDEDFAALDAAGKAEWNKTQA
;
A
#
# COMPACT_ATOMS: atom_id res chain seq x y z
N ILE A 1 -4.23 -23.27 -13.67
CA ILE A 1 -4.97 -22.33 -12.79
C ILE A 1 -6.31 -21.96 -13.42
N ALA A 2 -6.35 -21.53 -14.70
CA ALA A 2 -7.60 -21.15 -15.38
C ALA A 2 -8.65 -22.28 -15.38
N ASP A 3 -8.23 -23.51 -15.64
CA ASP A 3 -9.12 -24.69 -15.59
C ASP A 3 -9.64 -24.93 -14.18
N MET A 4 -8.78 -24.82 -13.18
CA MET A 4 -9.16 -24.97 -11.75
C MET A 4 -10.17 -23.90 -11.31
N GLN A 5 -10.06 -22.67 -11.82
CA GLN A 5 -11.05 -21.61 -11.55
C GLN A 5 -12.39 -21.94 -12.23
N ARG A 6 -12.37 -22.40 -13.48
CA ARG A 6 -13.56 -22.83 -14.23
C ARG A 6 -14.29 -24.03 -13.57
N GLU A 7 -13.54 -24.96 -13.03
CA GLU A 7 -14.03 -26.14 -12.31
C GLU A 7 -14.50 -25.82 -10.87
N GLY A 8 -14.31 -24.59 -10.40
CA GLY A 8 -14.69 -24.15 -9.05
C GLY A 8 -13.75 -24.64 -7.92
N LEU A 9 -12.60 -25.21 -8.28
CA LEU A 9 -11.57 -25.64 -7.32
C LEU A 9 -10.84 -24.45 -6.69
N ILE A 10 -10.71 -23.35 -7.44
CA ILE A 10 -10.18 -22.05 -6.99
C ILE A 10 -11.26 -21.00 -7.21
N ARG A 11 -11.56 -20.21 -6.18
CA ARG A 11 -12.56 -19.16 -6.27
C ARG A 11 -11.96 -17.87 -6.83
N HIS A 12 -10.85 -17.41 -6.27
CA HIS A 12 -10.15 -16.18 -6.66
C HIS A 12 -8.67 -16.44 -6.87
N VAL A 13 -8.10 -15.78 -7.88
CA VAL A 13 -6.66 -15.85 -8.22
C VAL A 13 -6.06 -14.49 -8.04
N GLY A 14 -4.93 -14.41 -7.35
CA GLY A 14 -4.09 -13.22 -7.23
C GLY A 14 -2.74 -13.41 -7.89
N LEU A 15 -2.08 -12.31 -8.19
CA LEU A 15 -0.72 -12.27 -8.73
C LEU A 15 0.20 -11.61 -7.69
N SER A 16 1.52 -11.86 -7.79
CA SER A 16 2.51 -11.25 -6.91
C SER A 16 3.74 -10.84 -7.70
N GLU A 17 4.25 -9.63 -7.40
CA GLU A 17 5.45 -9.03 -8.01
C GLU A 17 5.37 -9.04 -9.56
N VAL A 18 4.31 -8.43 -10.08
CA VAL A 18 4.01 -8.38 -11.51
C VAL A 18 3.93 -6.96 -12.04
N SER A 19 4.24 -6.79 -13.32
CA SER A 19 4.01 -5.55 -14.06
C SER A 19 2.58 -5.48 -14.62
N VAL A 20 2.19 -4.29 -15.09
CA VAL A 20 0.89 -4.07 -15.76
C VAL A 20 0.73 -5.00 -16.96
N GLU A 21 1.81 -5.20 -17.76
CA GLU A 21 1.80 -6.08 -18.92
C GLU A 21 1.53 -7.53 -18.53
N GLN A 22 2.16 -8.01 -17.43
CA GLN A 22 1.95 -9.35 -16.92
C GLN A 22 0.52 -9.56 -16.41
N ILE A 23 -0.07 -8.54 -15.76
CA ILE A 23 -1.47 -8.57 -15.35
C ILE A 23 -2.38 -8.71 -16.58
N LYS A 24 -2.17 -7.89 -17.62
CA LYS A 24 -2.94 -7.93 -18.87
C LYS A 24 -2.84 -9.28 -19.58
N ILE A 25 -1.67 -9.91 -19.56
CA ILE A 25 -1.49 -11.26 -20.09
C ILE A 25 -2.29 -12.27 -19.27
N ALA A 26 -2.21 -12.23 -17.94
CA ALA A 26 -2.94 -13.14 -17.07
C ALA A 26 -4.46 -13.02 -17.23
N GLN A 27 -4.97 -11.80 -17.41
CA GLN A 27 -6.39 -11.50 -17.62
C GLN A 27 -6.97 -12.13 -18.90
N GLN A 28 -6.13 -12.55 -19.86
CA GLN A 28 -6.58 -13.29 -21.05
C GLN A 28 -6.98 -14.73 -20.70
N TYR A 29 -6.54 -15.26 -19.57
CA TYR A 29 -6.75 -16.65 -19.17
C TYR A 29 -7.69 -16.83 -17.99
N PHE A 30 -7.70 -15.86 -17.03
CA PHE A 30 -8.52 -15.93 -15.82
C PHE A 30 -8.78 -14.53 -15.24
N THR A 31 -9.76 -14.44 -14.35
CA THR A 31 -10.06 -13.22 -13.62
C THR A 31 -9.03 -12.99 -12.52
N VAL A 32 -8.28 -11.89 -12.58
CA VAL A 32 -7.35 -11.47 -11.53
C VAL A 32 -8.11 -10.71 -10.45
N ALA A 33 -8.14 -11.26 -9.24
CA ALA A 33 -8.86 -10.66 -8.11
C ALA A 33 -8.00 -9.72 -7.27
N SER A 34 -6.69 -9.99 -7.19
CA SER A 34 -5.75 -9.17 -6.42
C SER A 34 -4.35 -9.18 -7.01
N VAL A 35 -3.58 -8.14 -6.69
CA VAL A 35 -2.14 -8.07 -6.97
C VAL A 35 -1.41 -7.72 -5.67
N GLN A 36 -0.35 -8.45 -5.37
CA GLN A 36 0.49 -8.22 -4.21
C GLN A 36 1.88 -7.80 -4.66
N ASN A 37 2.17 -6.50 -4.59
CA ASN A 37 3.46 -5.92 -4.94
C ASN A 37 4.01 -5.09 -3.77
N ARG A 38 5.33 -4.85 -3.80
CA ARG A 38 5.98 -3.97 -2.83
C ARG A 38 5.54 -2.52 -3.05
N TYR A 39 5.03 -1.90 -1.98
CA TYR A 39 4.59 -0.51 -2.02
C TYR A 39 4.44 0.07 -0.61
N ASN A 40 4.88 1.31 -0.41
CA ASN A 40 4.71 2.07 0.82
C ASN A 40 4.95 3.57 0.58
N LEU A 41 4.94 4.36 1.66
CA LEU A 41 5.10 5.81 1.58
C LEU A 41 6.36 6.26 0.82
N VAL A 42 7.48 5.51 0.94
CA VAL A 42 8.79 5.85 0.36
C VAL A 42 9.27 4.90 -0.73
N ASP A 43 8.52 3.86 -1.04
CA ASP A 43 8.79 2.95 -2.15
C ASP A 43 7.61 3.00 -3.13
N ARG A 44 7.86 3.55 -4.31
CA ARG A 44 6.85 3.84 -5.33
C ARG A 44 7.06 3.04 -6.62
N PHE A 45 7.88 1.98 -6.55
CA PHE A 45 8.20 1.18 -7.73
C PHE A 45 6.94 0.62 -8.43
N SER A 46 5.93 0.25 -7.66
CA SER A 46 4.68 -0.33 -8.18
C SER A 46 3.54 0.70 -8.28
N GLU A 47 3.83 2.01 -8.39
CA GLU A 47 2.80 3.04 -8.49
C GLU A 47 1.90 2.85 -9.73
N ASP A 48 2.48 2.53 -10.89
CA ASP A 48 1.78 2.26 -12.14
C ASP A 48 0.88 1.00 -12.04
N VAL A 49 1.34 -0.02 -11.32
CA VAL A 49 0.56 -1.24 -11.07
C VAL A 49 -0.62 -0.94 -10.15
N LEU A 50 -0.42 -0.11 -9.11
CA LEU A 50 -1.50 0.35 -8.25
C LEU A 50 -2.56 1.11 -9.04
N ASP A 51 -2.15 2.08 -9.85
CA ASP A 51 -3.06 2.90 -10.67
C ASP A 51 -3.85 2.01 -11.66
N TYR A 52 -3.19 1.02 -12.25
CA TYR A 52 -3.86 0.03 -13.08
C TYR A 52 -4.88 -0.80 -12.28
N CYS A 53 -4.50 -1.31 -11.10
CA CYS A 53 -5.39 -2.07 -10.23
C CYS A 53 -6.63 -1.25 -9.84
N GLU A 54 -6.45 0.03 -9.48
CA GLU A 54 -7.55 0.94 -9.17
C GLU A 54 -8.49 1.11 -10.36
N SER A 55 -7.97 1.33 -11.56
CA SER A 55 -8.76 1.47 -12.79
C SER A 55 -9.57 0.21 -13.15
N GLN A 56 -9.10 -0.95 -12.74
CA GLN A 56 -9.73 -2.26 -13.01
C GLN A 56 -10.51 -2.82 -11.82
N ASN A 57 -10.57 -2.11 -10.68
CA ASN A 57 -11.17 -2.58 -9.43
C ASN A 57 -10.56 -3.92 -8.95
N ILE A 58 -9.25 -4.08 -9.10
CA ILE A 58 -8.47 -5.20 -8.61
C ILE A 58 -7.90 -4.84 -7.23
N ALA A 59 -8.07 -5.69 -6.22
CA ALA A 59 -7.49 -5.43 -4.90
C ALA A 59 -5.95 -5.36 -4.99
N PHE A 60 -5.35 -4.31 -4.40
CA PHE A 60 -3.90 -4.15 -4.33
C PHE A 60 -3.43 -4.41 -2.90
N ILE A 61 -2.53 -5.38 -2.73
CA ILE A 61 -2.02 -5.83 -1.44
C ILE A 61 -0.57 -5.37 -1.30
N PRO A 62 -0.32 -4.18 -0.71
CA PRO A 62 1.05 -3.71 -0.52
C PRO A 62 1.73 -4.54 0.55
N TRP A 63 2.82 -5.23 0.21
CA TRP A 63 3.69 -5.79 1.22
C TRP A 63 4.77 -4.77 1.62
N PHE A 64 5.30 -4.88 2.85
CA PHE A 64 6.18 -3.90 3.48
C PHE A 64 5.54 -2.50 3.64
N PRO A 65 4.26 -2.40 4.08
CA PRO A 65 3.48 -1.17 4.01
C PRO A 65 3.91 -0.10 5.03
N LEU A 66 4.69 -0.46 6.06
CA LEU A 66 5.08 0.43 7.18
C LEU A 66 6.44 1.12 6.98
N ALA A 67 7.13 0.87 5.87
CA ALA A 67 8.41 1.52 5.64
C ALA A 67 8.22 3.02 5.38
N ALA A 68 8.97 3.82 6.09
CA ALA A 68 8.95 5.28 6.01
C ALA A 68 10.34 5.89 5.76
N GLY A 69 11.39 5.07 5.66
CA GLY A 69 12.76 5.52 5.40
C GLY A 69 13.20 6.62 6.38
N SER A 70 13.82 7.67 5.88
CA SER A 70 14.25 8.82 6.69
C SER A 70 13.07 9.64 7.25
N LEU A 71 11.85 9.46 6.73
CA LEU A 71 10.66 10.12 7.26
C LEU A 71 10.24 9.59 8.65
N ALA A 72 10.78 8.45 9.08
CA ALA A 72 10.59 7.97 10.45
C ALA A 72 11.38 8.77 11.50
N ASN A 73 12.30 9.64 11.09
CA ASN A 73 13.12 10.44 11.99
C ASN A 73 12.32 11.60 12.61
N GLU A 74 12.73 12.00 13.81
CA GLU A 74 12.17 13.14 14.53
C GLU A 74 12.30 14.44 13.70
N GLY A 75 11.26 15.27 13.72
CA GLY A 75 11.20 16.52 12.96
C GLY A 75 10.90 16.35 11.46
N SER A 76 10.64 15.14 10.99
CA SER A 76 10.16 14.89 9.63
C SER A 76 8.67 15.27 9.48
N VAL A 77 8.22 15.43 8.25
CA VAL A 77 6.79 15.65 7.94
C VAL A 77 5.91 14.54 8.54
N LEU A 78 6.35 13.30 8.49
CA LEU A 78 5.60 12.17 9.07
C LEU A 78 5.51 12.29 10.61
N ASP A 79 6.62 12.64 11.27
CA ASP A 79 6.66 12.85 12.72
C ASP A 79 5.78 14.03 13.16
N GLU A 80 5.81 15.13 12.42
CA GLU A 80 4.97 16.31 12.71
C GLU A 80 3.47 16.00 12.57
N VAL A 81 3.07 15.31 11.51
CA VAL A 81 1.69 14.86 11.30
C VAL A 81 1.27 13.89 12.40
N ALA A 82 2.14 12.93 12.75
CA ALA A 82 1.88 11.96 13.81
C ALA A 82 1.66 12.63 15.18
N LYS A 83 2.53 13.57 15.56
CA LYS A 83 2.39 14.35 16.81
C LYS A 83 1.08 15.13 16.85
N ARG A 84 0.69 15.77 15.76
CA ARG A 84 -0.55 16.56 15.67
C ARG A 84 -1.80 15.67 15.76
N LEU A 85 -1.76 14.47 15.20
CA LEU A 85 -2.89 13.51 15.24
C LEU A 85 -2.90 12.66 16.52
N GLY A 86 -1.88 12.76 17.39
CA GLY A 86 -1.75 11.92 18.57
C GLY A 86 -1.56 10.44 18.24
N ALA A 87 -0.92 10.13 17.10
CA ALA A 87 -0.73 8.78 16.58
C ALA A 87 0.78 8.46 16.46
N ALA A 88 1.11 7.18 16.34
CA ALA A 88 2.48 6.77 16.02
C ALA A 88 2.79 7.02 14.52
N PRO A 89 4.04 7.36 14.15
CA PRO A 89 4.42 7.54 12.75
C PRO A 89 4.05 6.36 11.85
N ALA A 90 4.19 5.12 12.34
CA ALA A 90 3.79 3.93 11.60
C ALA A 90 2.28 3.88 11.30
N GLN A 91 1.44 4.34 12.23
CA GLN A 91 0.00 4.43 12.01
C GLN A 91 -0.35 5.48 10.95
N VAL A 92 0.33 6.62 10.95
CA VAL A 92 0.13 7.68 9.95
C VAL A 92 0.60 7.21 8.57
N ALA A 93 1.74 6.52 8.48
CA ALA A 93 2.21 5.91 7.23
C ALA A 93 1.19 4.90 6.68
N LEU A 94 0.61 4.08 7.54
CA LEU A 94 -0.41 3.12 7.15
C LEU A 94 -1.73 3.80 6.74
N ALA A 95 -2.14 4.86 7.44
CA ALA A 95 -3.30 5.67 7.07
C ALA A 95 -3.11 6.35 5.70
N TRP A 96 -1.88 6.79 5.40
CA TRP A 96 -1.55 7.31 4.09
C TRP A 96 -1.72 6.23 3.00
N VAL A 97 -1.20 5.00 3.22
CA VAL A 97 -1.38 3.88 2.29
C VAL A 97 -2.86 3.62 2.04
N LEU A 98 -3.68 3.56 3.09
CA LEU A 98 -5.13 3.34 2.97
C LEU A 98 -5.84 4.48 2.22
N LYS A 99 -5.44 5.73 2.43
CA LYS A 99 -6.04 6.89 1.74
C LYS A 99 -5.60 7.00 0.27
N ARG A 100 -4.44 6.39 -0.11
CA ARG A 100 -3.88 6.48 -1.47
C ARG A 100 -4.81 5.87 -2.53
N SER A 101 -5.53 4.81 -2.21
CA SER A 101 -6.48 4.19 -3.13
C SER A 101 -7.52 3.34 -2.40
N SER A 102 -8.74 3.31 -2.94
CA SER A 102 -9.84 2.51 -2.41
C SER A 102 -9.66 0.99 -2.58
N VAL A 103 -8.74 0.56 -3.43
CA VAL A 103 -8.42 -0.88 -3.63
C VAL A 103 -7.29 -1.39 -2.74
N MET A 104 -6.76 -0.54 -1.85
CA MET A 104 -5.68 -0.91 -0.92
C MET A 104 -6.14 -1.90 0.14
N LEU A 105 -5.34 -2.98 0.29
CA LEU A 105 -5.49 -3.97 1.34
C LEU A 105 -4.12 -4.27 1.97
N PRO A 106 -3.59 -3.38 2.83
CA PRO A 106 -2.24 -3.53 3.39
C PRO A 106 -2.15 -4.71 4.37
N ILE A 107 -0.96 -5.33 4.40
CA ILE A 107 -0.64 -6.49 5.25
C ILE A 107 0.50 -6.18 6.23
N PRO A 108 0.31 -5.28 7.20
CA PRO A 108 1.35 -4.93 8.17
C PRO A 108 1.64 -6.11 9.11
N GLY A 109 2.83 -6.71 8.96
CA GLY A 109 3.25 -7.85 9.77
C GLY A 109 3.65 -7.45 11.19
N THR A 110 3.20 -8.22 12.20
CA THR A 110 3.63 -8.07 13.59
C THR A 110 3.45 -9.36 14.37
N SER A 111 4.29 -9.55 15.41
CA SER A 111 4.15 -10.61 16.42
C SER A 111 3.70 -10.06 17.78
N LYS A 112 3.43 -8.76 17.90
CA LYS A 112 3.06 -8.11 19.17
C LYS A 112 1.62 -7.63 19.11
N VAL A 113 0.81 -7.98 20.13
CA VAL A 113 -0.59 -7.56 20.24
C VAL A 113 -0.73 -6.04 20.15
N LYS A 114 0.09 -5.29 20.88
CA LYS A 114 0.10 -3.83 20.86
C LYS A 114 0.24 -3.29 19.42
N HIS A 115 1.17 -3.81 18.64
CA HIS A 115 1.35 -3.35 17.25
C HIS A 115 0.18 -3.76 16.35
N LEU A 116 -0.49 -4.90 16.63
CA LEU A 116 -1.71 -5.27 15.91
C LEU A 116 -2.83 -4.27 16.18
N GLU A 117 -3.03 -3.91 17.45
CA GLU A 117 -4.02 -2.89 17.85
C GLU A 117 -3.72 -1.53 17.20
N GLU A 118 -2.46 -1.10 17.20
CA GLU A 118 -2.01 0.12 16.54
C GLU A 118 -2.26 0.08 15.02
N ASN A 119 -1.95 -1.04 14.36
CA ASN A 119 -2.19 -1.22 12.92
C ASN A 119 -3.68 -1.16 12.58
N VAL A 120 -4.52 -1.80 13.37
CA VAL A 120 -5.99 -1.75 13.17
C VAL A 120 -6.52 -0.34 13.42
N ALA A 121 -6.04 0.35 14.45
CA ALA A 121 -6.44 1.71 14.77
C ALA A 121 -6.06 2.72 13.67
N ALA A 122 -5.04 2.45 12.87
CA ALA A 122 -4.64 3.28 11.73
C ALA A 122 -5.77 3.48 10.72
N ALA A 123 -6.69 2.50 10.58
CA ALA A 123 -7.84 2.62 9.69
C ALA A 123 -8.86 3.69 10.14
N SER A 124 -8.79 4.13 11.39
CA SER A 124 -9.65 5.20 11.93
C SER A 124 -9.00 6.58 11.87
N ILE A 125 -7.74 6.68 11.43
CA ILE A 125 -7.05 7.96 11.27
C ILE A 125 -7.53 8.64 10.00
N VAL A 126 -8.09 9.84 10.16
CA VAL A 126 -8.52 10.68 9.05
C VAL A 126 -7.42 11.69 8.74
N LEU A 127 -6.69 11.46 7.66
CA LEU A 127 -5.74 12.44 7.13
C LEU A 127 -6.50 13.53 6.37
N SER A 128 -6.21 14.80 6.64
CA SER A 128 -6.66 15.89 5.78
C SER A 128 -6.05 15.77 4.37
N ASP A 129 -6.58 16.47 3.40
CA ASP A 129 -5.99 16.48 2.06
C ASP A 129 -4.63 17.17 2.04
N GLU A 130 -4.43 18.18 2.91
CA GLU A 130 -3.16 18.85 3.10
C GLU A 130 -2.10 17.89 3.68
N ASP A 131 -2.45 17.11 4.70
CA ASP A 131 -1.55 16.12 5.30
C ASP A 131 -1.19 15.02 4.31
N PHE A 132 -2.19 14.53 3.61
CA PHE A 132 -1.97 13.52 2.58
C PHE A 132 -1.00 14.03 1.50
N ALA A 133 -1.23 15.24 0.99
CA ALA A 133 -0.37 15.85 -0.04
C ALA A 133 1.06 16.11 0.47
N ALA A 134 1.21 16.57 1.72
CA ALA A 134 2.52 16.81 2.32
C ALA A 134 3.31 15.50 2.48
N LEU A 135 2.66 14.45 2.99
CA LEU A 135 3.25 13.12 3.13
C LEU A 135 3.60 12.51 1.76
N ASP A 136 2.71 12.65 0.77
CA ASP A 136 2.93 12.15 -0.58
C ASP A 136 4.14 12.81 -1.25
N ALA A 137 4.26 14.13 -1.15
CA ALA A 137 5.40 14.88 -1.67
C ALA A 137 6.71 14.48 -0.97
N ALA A 138 6.70 14.35 0.36
CA ALA A 138 7.87 13.92 1.12
C ALA A 138 8.28 12.48 0.77
N GLY A 139 7.33 11.57 0.65
CA GLY A 139 7.57 10.18 0.25
C GLY A 139 8.15 10.07 -1.17
N LYS A 140 7.62 10.82 -2.13
CA LYS A 140 8.15 10.89 -3.50
C LYS A 140 9.57 11.47 -3.55
N ALA A 141 9.84 12.49 -2.75
CA ALA A 141 11.18 13.06 -2.66
C ALA A 141 12.19 12.03 -2.10
N GLU A 142 11.79 11.23 -1.11
CA GLU A 142 12.63 10.17 -0.58
C GLU A 142 12.86 9.06 -1.60
N TRP A 143 11.82 8.64 -2.31
CA TRP A 143 11.90 7.66 -3.39
C TRP A 143 12.88 8.11 -4.48
N ASN A 144 12.80 9.35 -4.95
CA ASN A 144 13.66 9.87 -6.00
C ASN A 144 15.14 9.87 -5.62
N LYS A 145 15.49 10.04 -4.32
CA LYS A 145 16.88 9.94 -3.86
C LYS A 145 17.44 8.51 -4.01
N THR A 146 16.60 7.49 -3.96
CA THR A 146 17.03 6.10 -4.08
C THR A 146 17.23 5.68 -5.54
N GLN A 147 16.78 6.49 -6.51
CA GLN A 147 16.91 6.24 -7.95
C GLN A 147 18.09 7.01 -8.58
N ALA A 148 18.72 7.94 -7.87
CA ALA A 148 19.86 8.72 -8.31
C ALA A 148 21.19 8.03 -7.99
#